data_492f29352183d57519fda3fd6b463948
#
_entry.id   492f29352183d57519fda3fd6b463948
#
_cell.length_a   1.000
_cell.length_b   1.000
_cell.length_c   1.000
_cell.angle_alpha   90.00
_cell.angle_beta   90.00
_cell.angle_gamma   90.00
#
_symmetry.space_group_name_H-M   'P 1'
#
loop_
_entity.id
_entity.type
_entity.pdbx_description
1 polymer ?
#
loop_
_entity_poly.entity_id
_entity_poly.type
_entity_poly.pdbx_seq_one_letter_code
_entity_poly.pdbx_strand_id
1 'polypeptide(L)'
;MLRSYQKINRRKTRVVNVGDVLIGGDNPISVQTMTNTLTIDAKSTIKQIEKVVKAGADLVRVSIPDKESSKSLKKIVKESKIPIIADIHFHYKRAIEAAENGASCLRINPGNIGSLEKVKDVIKAAKDNNCSIRIGVNGGSLEKKILEKYSEPNPEALIESALNNIKILEDNDFFNFKISVKSSDLSLIHISEPTRLLSIG
;
A
#
# COMPACT_ATOMS: atom_id res chain seq x y z
N MET A 1 19.08 -13.56 24.79
CA MET A 1 20.00 -14.03 23.73
C MET A 1 19.19 -14.85 22.75
N LEU A 2 19.05 -14.41 21.48
CA LEU A 2 18.31 -15.17 20.46
C LEU A 2 19.09 -16.44 20.11
N ARG A 3 18.41 -17.57 20.06
CA ARG A 3 19.02 -18.85 19.65
C ARG A 3 19.45 -18.77 18.18
N SER A 4 20.51 -19.52 17.80
CA SER A 4 21.10 -19.42 16.44
C SER A 4 20.10 -19.67 15.30
N TYR A 5 19.09 -20.53 15.50
CA TYR A 5 18.01 -20.79 14.53
C TYR A 5 16.95 -19.67 14.44
N GLN A 6 17.02 -18.66 15.33
CA GLN A 6 16.16 -17.48 15.30
C GLN A 6 16.77 -16.30 14.55
N LYS A 7 18.00 -16.47 14.00
CA LYS A 7 18.59 -15.47 13.12
C LYS A 7 17.93 -15.55 11.74
N ILE A 8 17.02 -14.63 11.49
CA ILE A 8 16.39 -14.47 10.17
C ILE A 8 17.33 -13.64 9.32
N ASN A 9 17.95 -14.23 8.31
CA ASN A 9 18.67 -13.49 7.27
C ASN A 9 17.67 -12.82 6.35
N ARG A 10 17.39 -11.55 6.59
CA ARG A 10 16.49 -10.77 5.73
C ARG A 10 17.21 -10.37 4.45
N ARG A 11 16.53 -10.51 3.31
CA ARG A 11 16.99 -9.97 2.03
C ARG A 11 17.08 -8.44 2.16
N LYS A 12 18.19 -7.87 1.70
CA LYS A 12 18.29 -6.41 1.58
C LYS A 12 17.28 -5.92 0.53
N THR A 13 16.35 -5.08 0.96
CA THR A 13 15.37 -4.45 0.11
C THR A 13 15.72 -2.99 -0.14
N ARG A 14 15.19 -2.39 -1.20
CA ARG A 14 15.26 -0.94 -1.37
C ARG A 14 14.48 -0.27 -0.25
N VAL A 15 14.92 0.92 0.15
CA VAL A 15 14.20 1.76 1.11
C VAL A 15 13.09 2.50 0.37
N VAL A 16 11.91 2.50 0.94
CA VAL A 16 10.73 3.25 0.46
C VAL A 16 10.40 4.32 1.48
N ASN A 17 10.23 5.54 1.01
CA ASN A 17 9.89 6.68 1.85
C ASN A 17 8.36 6.85 1.92
N VAL A 18 7.81 6.84 3.12
CA VAL A 18 6.39 7.16 3.39
C VAL A 18 6.36 8.39 4.29
N GLY A 19 6.41 9.57 3.68
CA GLY A 19 6.71 10.79 4.43
C GLY A 19 8.11 10.71 5.03
N ASP A 20 8.21 10.88 6.33
CA ASP A 20 9.45 10.77 7.13
C ASP A 20 9.74 9.34 7.63
N VAL A 21 8.85 8.38 7.39
CA VAL A 21 9.03 6.97 7.78
C VAL A 21 9.69 6.18 6.66
N LEU A 22 10.87 5.61 6.96
CA LEU A 22 11.64 4.76 6.05
C LEU A 22 11.23 3.29 6.23
N ILE A 23 10.87 2.63 5.13
CA ILE A 23 10.43 1.22 5.13
C ILE A 23 11.38 0.38 4.28
N GLY A 24 11.84 -0.74 4.83
CA GLY A 24 12.80 -1.63 4.15
C GLY A 24 14.26 -1.30 4.44
N GLY A 25 15.18 -1.97 3.76
CA GLY A 25 16.60 -1.92 4.09
C GLY A 25 16.86 -2.42 5.51
N ASP A 26 17.70 -1.70 6.23
CA ASP A 26 18.05 -1.99 7.63
C ASP A 26 17.22 -1.13 8.62
N ASN A 27 16.16 -0.44 8.13
CA ASN A 27 15.31 0.39 8.98
C ASN A 27 14.45 -0.44 9.94
N PRO A 28 14.05 0.13 11.08
CA PRO A 28 13.16 -0.53 12.03
C PRO A 28 11.83 -0.94 11.40
N ILE A 29 11.16 -1.92 11.99
CA ILE A 29 9.81 -2.32 11.57
C ILE A 29 8.85 -1.21 11.96
N SER A 30 8.14 -0.64 11.00
CA SER A 30 7.12 0.37 11.22
C SER A 30 5.77 -0.25 11.59
N VAL A 31 5.09 0.37 12.56
CA VAL A 31 3.75 -0.03 13.00
C VAL A 31 2.71 0.75 12.20
N GLN A 32 1.92 0.05 11.41
CA GLN A 32 0.84 0.64 10.61
C GLN A 32 -0.52 0.16 11.09
N THR A 33 -1.47 1.08 11.23
CA THR A 33 -2.88 0.77 11.50
C THR A 33 -3.79 1.42 10.45
N MET A 34 -5.10 1.29 10.62
CA MET A 34 -6.11 1.89 9.75
C MET A 34 -7.25 2.47 10.59
N THR A 35 -7.78 3.63 10.18
CA THR A 35 -8.99 4.18 10.78
C THR A 35 -10.22 3.38 10.36
N ASN A 36 -11.23 3.36 11.24
CA ASN A 36 -12.54 2.78 10.97
C ASN A 36 -13.67 3.84 11.01
N THR A 37 -13.30 5.11 11.11
CA THR A 37 -14.23 6.25 11.00
C THR A 37 -14.53 6.55 9.54
N LEU A 38 -15.65 7.20 9.27
CA LEU A 38 -15.94 7.77 7.96
C LEU A 38 -15.00 8.95 7.70
N THR A 39 -14.23 8.91 6.61
CA THR A 39 -13.23 9.94 6.29
C THR A 39 -13.85 11.31 6.05
N ILE A 40 -15.10 11.37 5.61
CA ILE A 40 -15.86 12.61 5.48
C ILE A 40 -15.98 13.33 6.83
N ASP A 41 -16.05 12.59 7.94
CA ASP A 41 -15.95 13.15 9.29
C ASP A 41 -14.48 13.28 9.70
N ALA A 42 -13.85 14.34 9.20
CA ALA A 42 -12.45 14.63 9.50
C ALA A 42 -12.17 14.75 11.01
N LYS A 43 -13.11 15.29 11.80
CA LYS A 43 -12.92 15.49 13.23
C LYS A 43 -12.81 14.15 13.99
N SER A 44 -13.71 13.21 13.73
CA SER A 44 -13.67 11.89 14.32
C SER A 44 -12.45 11.09 13.85
N THR A 45 -12.09 11.22 12.57
CA THR A 45 -10.91 10.57 12.00
C THR A 45 -9.62 11.09 12.64
N ILE A 46 -9.44 12.39 12.79
CA ILE A 46 -8.29 13.00 13.48
C ILE A 46 -8.20 12.53 14.92
N LYS A 47 -9.32 12.52 15.64
CA LYS A 47 -9.34 12.02 17.03
C LYS A 47 -8.95 10.55 17.14
N GLN A 48 -9.32 9.72 16.15
CA GLN A 48 -8.87 8.34 16.09
C GLN A 48 -7.38 8.23 15.78
N ILE A 49 -6.86 9.05 14.85
CA ILE A 49 -5.43 9.13 14.54
C ILE A 49 -4.62 9.49 15.78
N GLU A 50 -5.05 10.49 16.55
CA GLU A 50 -4.38 10.86 17.81
C GLU A 50 -4.30 9.68 18.81
N LYS A 51 -5.36 8.87 18.88
CA LYS A 51 -5.37 7.69 19.77
C LYS A 51 -4.36 6.63 19.31
N VAL A 52 -4.28 6.35 18.01
CA VAL A 52 -3.35 5.33 17.50
C VAL A 52 -1.90 5.82 17.54
N VAL A 53 -1.65 7.12 17.39
CA VAL A 53 -0.33 7.73 17.61
C VAL A 53 0.12 7.52 19.06
N LYS A 54 -0.76 7.80 20.03
CA LYS A 54 -0.47 7.56 21.45
C LYS A 54 -0.21 6.09 21.76
N ALA A 55 -0.78 5.17 20.95
CA ALA A 55 -0.56 3.74 21.08
C ALA A 55 0.71 3.24 20.35
N GLY A 56 1.48 4.13 19.71
CA GLY A 56 2.75 3.80 19.06
C GLY A 56 2.65 3.47 17.57
N ALA A 57 1.61 3.93 16.88
CA ALA A 57 1.55 3.80 15.41
C ALA A 57 2.49 4.82 14.74
N ASP A 58 3.28 4.34 13.77
CA ASP A 58 4.17 5.15 12.93
C ASP A 58 3.45 5.65 11.66
N LEU A 59 2.46 4.90 11.19
CA LEU A 59 1.72 5.16 9.96
C LEU A 59 0.25 4.88 10.17
N VAL A 60 -0.62 5.67 9.53
CA VAL A 60 -2.06 5.38 9.53
C VAL A 60 -2.64 5.39 8.12
N ARG A 61 -3.49 4.42 7.83
CA ARG A 61 -4.21 4.32 6.57
C ARG A 61 -5.63 4.83 6.73
N VAL A 62 -6.06 5.65 5.78
CA VAL A 62 -7.38 6.28 5.73
C VAL A 62 -8.04 5.93 4.40
N SER A 63 -9.28 5.47 4.42
CA SER A 63 -10.03 5.11 3.21
C SER A 63 -10.53 6.34 2.48
N ILE A 64 -10.38 6.39 1.14
CA ILE A 64 -10.84 7.50 0.29
C ILE A 64 -11.80 6.93 -0.78
N PRO A 65 -13.05 6.63 -0.41
CA PRO A 65 -14.02 6.01 -1.31
C PRO A 65 -14.60 7.01 -2.33
N ASP A 66 -14.68 8.29 -1.97
CA ASP A 66 -15.40 9.32 -2.74
C ASP A 66 -14.71 10.68 -2.70
N LYS A 67 -15.29 11.65 -3.43
CA LYS A 67 -14.74 13.01 -3.56
C LYS A 67 -14.80 13.80 -2.25
N GLU A 68 -15.83 13.59 -1.45
CA GLU A 68 -15.99 14.33 -0.18
C GLU A 68 -14.94 13.85 0.84
N SER A 69 -14.67 12.56 0.90
CA SER A 69 -13.55 12.00 1.66
C SER A 69 -12.20 12.55 1.20
N SER A 70 -12.02 12.71 -0.11
CA SER A 70 -10.80 13.32 -0.68
C SER A 70 -10.61 14.77 -0.22
N LYS A 71 -11.68 15.57 -0.17
CA LYS A 71 -11.63 16.95 0.34
C LYS A 71 -11.27 16.99 1.83
N SER A 72 -11.85 16.08 2.62
CA SER A 72 -11.59 15.98 4.05
C SER A 72 -10.16 15.57 4.37
N LEU A 73 -9.51 14.83 3.44
CA LEU A 73 -8.15 14.35 3.60
C LEU A 73 -7.15 15.48 3.82
N LYS A 74 -7.29 16.61 3.14
CA LYS A 74 -6.39 17.77 3.30
C LYS A 74 -6.32 18.24 4.75
N LYS A 75 -7.47 18.28 5.44
CA LYS A 75 -7.52 18.64 6.84
C LYS A 75 -6.91 17.58 7.73
N ILE A 76 -7.21 16.29 7.44
CA ILE A 76 -6.68 15.14 8.18
C ILE A 76 -5.16 15.11 8.10
N VAL A 77 -4.58 15.28 6.90
CA VAL A 77 -3.12 15.33 6.70
C VAL A 77 -2.49 16.48 7.48
N LYS A 78 -3.08 17.68 7.42
CA LYS A 78 -2.55 18.86 8.10
C LYS A 78 -2.48 18.71 9.63
N GLU A 79 -3.46 18.02 10.22
CA GLU A 79 -3.55 17.84 11.67
C GLU A 79 -2.90 16.54 12.16
N SER A 80 -2.52 15.62 11.26
CA SER A 80 -1.86 14.37 11.62
C SER A 80 -0.39 14.59 11.99
N LYS A 81 0.06 13.91 13.05
CA LYS A 81 1.47 13.90 13.48
C LYS A 81 2.28 12.76 12.84
N ILE A 82 1.63 11.87 12.10
CA ILE A 82 2.26 10.75 11.41
C ILE A 82 1.80 10.72 9.96
N PRO A 83 2.60 10.13 9.05
CA PRO A 83 2.26 10.03 7.64
C PRO A 83 0.93 9.32 7.39
N ILE A 84 0.15 9.86 6.45
CA ILE A 84 -1.14 9.32 6.05
C ILE A 84 -0.98 8.50 4.76
N ILE A 85 -1.52 7.27 4.79
CA ILE A 85 -1.65 6.41 3.62
C ILE A 85 -3.09 6.49 3.13
N ALA A 86 -3.30 7.01 1.92
CA ALA A 86 -4.62 7.06 1.29
C ALA A 86 -4.95 5.70 0.64
N ASP A 87 -6.03 5.07 1.08
CA ASP A 87 -6.50 3.79 0.55
C ASP A 87 -7.54 4.01 -0.55
N ILE A 88 -7.13 3.79 -1.80
CA ILE A 88 -7.93 4.05 -3.00
C ILE A 88 -8.43 2.71 -3.56
N HIS A 89 -9.75 2.54 -3.65
CA HIS A 89 -10.33 1.28 -4.10
C HIS A 89 -10.60 1.22 -5.60
N PHE A 90 -11.23 2.27 -6.19
CA PHE A 90 -11.79 2.16 -7.55
C PHE A 90 -11.51 3.35 -8.48
N HIS A 91 -11.25 4.55 -7.96
CA HIS A 91 -11.21 5.76 -8.77
C HIS A 91 -9.84 6.41 -8.80
N TYR A 92 -9.14 6.34 -9.95
CA TYR A 92 -7.82 6.95 -10.13
C TYR A 92 -7.78 8.45 -9.78
N LYS A 93 -8.87 9.19 -10.04
CA LYS A 93 -8.97 10.61 -9.66
C LYS A 93 -8.84 10.83 -8.15
N ARG A 94 -9.33 9.89 -7.34
CA ARG A 94 -9.16 9.95 -5.87
C ARG A 94 -7.70 9.76 -5.46
N ALA A 95 -6.94 8.97 -6.23
CA ALA A 95 -5.51 8.80 -6.00
C ALA A 95 -4.75 10.10 -6.30
N ILE A 96 -5.06 10.76 -7.41
CA ILE A 96 -4.46 12.05 -7.77
C ILE A 96 -4.76 13.10 -6.70
N GLU A 97 -6.05 13.29 -6.38
CA GLU A 97 -6.47 14.24 -5.35
C GLU A 97 -5.85 13.93 -3.96
N ALA A 98 -5.67 12.66 -3.63
CA ALA A 98 -5.04 12.29 -2.36
C ALA A 98 -3.56 12.67 -2.32
N ALA A 99 -2.81 12.48 -3.42
CA ALA A 99 -1.43 12.93 -3.54
C ALA A 99 -1.35 14.47 -3.42
N GLU A 100 -2.20 15.20 -4.15
CA GLU A 100 -2.27 16.67 -4.11
C GLU A 100 -2.67 17.21 -2.72
N ASN A 101 -3.46 16.45 -1.96
CA ASN A 101 -3.85 16.80 -0.59
C ASN A 101 -2.80 16.39 0.47
N GLY A 102 -1.63 15.88 0.04
CA GLY A 102 -0.48 15.62 0.90
C GLY A 102 -0.44 14.23 1.52
N ALA A 103 -1.15 13.24 0.97
CA ALA A 103 -0.95 11.85 1.38
C ALA A 103 0.50 11.41 1.13
N SER A 104 1.10 10.74 2.09
CA SER A 104 2.49 10.27 1.99
C SER A 104 2.62 8.95 1.22
N CYS A 105 1.53 8.21 1.06
CA CYS A 105 1.48 6.98 0.28
C CYS A 105 0.07 6.76 -0.28
N LEU A 106 0.00 6.32 -1.52
CA LEU A 106 -1.22 5.84 -2.15
C LEU A 106 -1.26 4.32 -2.10
N ARG A 107 -2.26 3.72 -1.48
CA ARG A 107 -2.53 2.29 -1.63
C ARG A 107 -3.53 2.10 -2.76
N ILE A 108 -3.09 1.46 -3.81
CA ILE A 108 -3.90 1.17 -4.99
C ILE A 108 -3.89 -0.32 -5.32
N ASN A 109 -4.98 -0.77 -5.95
CA ASN A 109 -5.01 -2.04 -6.68
C ASN A 109 -5.14 -1.71 -8.17
N PRO A 110 -4.09 -1.91 -8.97
CA PRO A 110 -4.09 -1.52 -10.38
C PRO A 110 -5.21 -2.17 -11.19
N GLY A 111 -5.61 -3.40 -10.84
CA GLY A 111 -6.75 -4.07 -11.45
C GLY A 111 -8.08 -3.31 -11.31
N ASN A 112 -8.18 -2.44 -10.30
CA ASN A 112 -9.39 -1.63 -10.03
C ASN A 112 -9.27 -0.18 -10.51
N ILE A 113 -8.05 0.30 -10.81
CA ILE A 113 -7.81 1.71 -11.21
C ILE A 113 -8.23 1.97 -12.66
N GLY A 114 -8.13 0.97 -13.51
CA GLY A 114 -8.58 1.00 -14.90
C GLY A 114 -7.42 0.95 -15.91
N SER A 115 -7.48 1.78 -16.98
CA SER A 115 -6.51 1.72 -18.08
C SER A 115 -5.08 2.10 -17.64
N LEU A 116 -4.09 1.66 -18.42
CA LEU A 116 -2.68 2.01 -18.22
C LEU A 116 -2.43 3.53 -18.17
N GLU A 117 -3.16 4.31 -18.96
CA GLU A 117 -3.06 5.77 -18.97
C GLU A 117 -3.44 6.36 -17.61
N LYS A 118 -4.54 5.87 -17.00
CA LYS A 118 -4.98 6.30 -15.66
C LYS A 118 -3.95 5.95 -14.60
N VAL A 119 -3.28 4.81 -14.73
CA VAL A 119 -2.19 4.42 -13.82
C VAL A 119 -1.01 5.38 -13.98
N LYS A 120 -0.66 5.77 -15.22
CA LYS A 120 0.39 6.77 -15.48
C LYS A 120 0.07 8.13 -14.86
N ASP A 121 -1.19 8.58 -14.94
CA ASP A 121 -1.63 9.83 -14.29
C ASP A 121 -1.43 9.78 -12.77
N VAL A 122 -1.76 8.65 -12.15
CA VAL A 122 -1.52 8.43 -10.71
C VAL A 122 -0.03 8.44 -10.38
N ILE A 123 0.81 7.78 -11.19
CA ILE A 123 2.26 7.76 -11.00
C ILE A 123 2.83 9.18 -11.10
N LYS A 124 2.38 9.96 -12.09
CA LYS A 124 2.77 11.36 -12.25
C LYS A 124 2.40 12.18 -11.02
N ALA A 125 1.17 12.10 -10.57
CA ALA A 125 0.72 12.82 -9.36
C ALA A 125 1.53 12.40 -8.11
N ALA A 126 1.86 11.11 -7.98
CA ALA A 126 2.69 10.63 -6.88
C ALA A 126 4.12 11.18 -6.94
N LYS A 127 4.73 11.26 -8.14
CA LYS A 127 6.05 11.90 -8.35
C LYS A 127 6.03 13.37 -7.97
N ASP A 128 5.07 14.11 -8.53
CA ASP A 128 4.96 15.57 -8.36
C ASP A 128 4.74 15.97 -6.89
N ASN A 129 4.19 15.07 -6.07
CA ASN A 129 3.89 15.30 -4.66
C ASN A 129 4.76 14.47 -3.68
N ASN A 130 5.87 13.88 -4.13
CA ASN A 130 6.75 13.05 -3.30
C ASN A 130 6.02 11.93 -2.53
N CYS A 131 4.98 11.40 -3.12
CA CYS A 131 4.12 10.37 -2.54
C CYS A 131 4.59 8.98 -2.97
N SER A 132 4.72 8.04 -2.04
CA SER A 132 5.02 6.65 -2.38
C SER A 132 3.77 5.91 -2.87
N ILE A 133 3.97 4.77 -3.54
CA ILE A 133 2.86 3.91 -3.98
C ILE A 133 2.97 2.53 -3.32
N ARG A 134 1.86 2.02 -2.81
CA ARG A 134 1.72 0.63 -2.40
C ARG A 134 0.78 -0.10 -3.36
N ILE A 135 1.33 -1.01 -4.11
CA ILE A 135 0.55 -1.94 -4.94
C ILE A 135 -0.01 -3.05 -4.06
N GLY A 136 -1.33 -3.22 -4.08
CA GLY A 136 -2.01 -4.33 -3.41
C GLY A 136 -2.52 -5.35 -4.42
N VAL A 137 -1.82 -6.47 -4.58
CA VAL A 137 -2.32 -7.61 -5.34
C VAL A 137 -3.13 -8.50 -4.40
N ASN A 138 -4.35 -8.84 -4.81
CA ASN A 138 -5.25 -9.65 -4.00
C ASN A 138 -5.89 -10.73 -4.88
N GLY A 139 -5.86 -11.99 -4.44
CA GLY A 139 -6.47 -13.11 -5.17
C GLY A 139 -7.95 -12.90 -5.50
N GLY A 140 -8.69 -12.19 -4.64
CA GLY A 140 -10.11 -11.88 -4.89
C GLY A 140 -10.37 -10.74 -5.88
N SER A 141 -9.33 -10.08 -6.41
CA SER A 141 -9.46 -8.93 -7.33
C SER A 141 -8.30 -8.84 -8.33
N LEU A 142 -7.91 -9.99 -8.88
CA LEU A 142 -6.95 -10.06 -9.98
C LEU A 142 -7.53 -9.44 -11.26
N GLU A 143 -6.65 -8.97 -12.12
CA GLU A 143 -6.99 -8.45 -13.44
C GLU A 143 -7.66 -9.54 -14.31
N LYS A 144 -8.69 -9.17 -15.06
CA LYS A 144 -9.46 -10.09 -15.91
C LYS A 144 -8.57 -10.94 -16.84
N LYS A 145 -7.57 -10.32 -17.48
CA LYS A 145 -6.65 -11.02 -18.37
C LYS A 145 -5.83 -12.11 -17.67
N ILE A 146 -5.48 -11.89 -16.41
CA ILE A 146 -4.76 -12.89 -15.61
C ILE A 146 -5.70 -14.01 -15.23
N LEU A 147 -6.93 -13.70 -14.80
CA LEU A 147 -7.94 -14.71 -14.50
C LEU A 147 -8.33 -15.54 -15.74
N GLU A 148 -8.42 -14.94 -16.94
CA GLU A 148 -8.64 -15.65 -18.20
C GLU A 148 -7.51 -16.62 -18.52
N LYS A 149 -6.25 -16.27 -18.19
CA LYS A 149 -5.07 -17.10 -18.42
C LYS A 149 -4.95 -18.26 -17.43
N TYR A 150 -5.23 -18.01 -16.16
CA TYR A 150 -4.99 -18.98 -15.09
C TYR A 150 -6.27 -19.67 -14.57
N SER A 151 -7.46 -19.24 -15.02
CA SER A 151 -8.78 -19.73 -14.64
C SER A 151 -9.15 -19.48 -13.18
N GLU A 152 -8.19 -19.46 -12.27
CA GLU A 152 -8.38 -19.22 -10.83
C GLU A 152 -7.19 -18.45 -10.24
N PRO A 153 -7.38 -17.79 -9.07
CA PRO A 153 -6.28 -17.18 -8.34
C PRO A 153 -5.34 -18.27 -7.80
N ASN A 154 -4.17 -18.40 -8.40
CA ASN A 154 -3.08 -19.27 -7.97
C ASN A 154 -1.80 -18.46 -7.71
N PRO A 155 -0.73 -19.02 -7.15
CA PRO A 155 0.51 -18.30 -6.86
C PRO A 155 1.12 -17.64 -8.08
N GLU A 156 1.12 -18.33 -9.23
CA GLU A 156 1.67 -17.85 -10.49
C GLU A 156 0.91 -16.63 -11.00
N ALA A 157 -0.43 -16.65 -10.91
CA ALA A 157 -1.30 -15.51 -11.24
C ALA A 157 -1.01 -14.29 -10.37
N LEU A 158 -0.83 -14.50 -9.06
CA LEU A 158 -0.48 -13.44 -8.11
C LEU A 158 0.89 -12.84 -8.39
N ILE A 159 1.89 -13.69 -8.70
CA ILE A 159 3.24 -13.26 -9.04
C ILE A 159 3.23 -12.49 -10.37
N GLU A 160 2.57 -12.99 -11.40
CA GLU A 160 2.48 -12.33 -12.71
C GLU A 160 1.80 -10.95 -12.56
N SER A 161 0.70 -10.86 -11.81
CA SER A 161 0.07 -9.57 -11.51
C SER A 161 1.04 -8.63 -10.82
N ALA A 162 1.75 -9.09 -9.80
CA ALA A 162 2.73 -8.26 -9.09
C ALA A 162 3.85 -7.78 -10.02
N LEU A 163 4.44 -8.66 -10.82
CA LEU A 163 5.52 -8.32 -11.76
C LEU A 163 5.07 -7.36 -12.86
N ASN A 164 3.88 -7.53 -13.41
CA ASN A 164 3.32 -6.62 -14.40
C ASN A 164 3.17 -5.20 -13.83
N ASN A 165 2.72 -5.10 -12.59
CA ASN A 165 2.56 -3.80 -11.92
C ASN A 165 3.89 -3.16 -11.53
N ILE A 166 4.90 -3.96 -11.12
CA ILE A 166 6.27 -3.49 -10.93
C ILE A 166 6.80 -2.88 -12.21
N LYS A 167 6.68 -3.62 -13.32
CA LYS A 167 7.15 -3.16 -14.63
C LYS A 167 6.52 -1.84 -15.03
N ILE A 168 5.21 -1.65 -14.83
CA ILE A 168 4.53 -0.38 -15.13
C ILE A 168 5.16 0.78 -14.33
N LEU A 169 5.49 0.58 -13.06
CA LEU A 169 6.11 1.61 -12.24
C LEU A 169 7.53 1.91 -12.70
N GLU A 170 8.34 0.86 -12.94
CA GLU A 170 9.72 0.99 -13.38
C GLU A 170 9.84 1.59 -14.79
N ASP A 171 8.99 1.21 -15.74
CA ASP A 171 8.90 1.80 -17.09
C ASP A 171 8.52 3.29 -17.08
N ASN A 172 7.97 3.78 -15.96
CA ASN A 172 7.70 5.20 -15.74
C ASN A 172 8.70 5.84 -14.75
N ASP A 173 9.89 5.26 -14.55
CA ASP A 173 10.93 5.76 -13.63
C ASP A 173 10.43 6.06 -12.21
N PHE A 174 9.52 5.23 -11.71
CA PHE A 174 9.00 5.35 -10.35
C PHE A 174 9.47 4.20 -9.49
N PHE A 175 10.33 4.49 -8.50
CA PHE A 175 10.97 3.48 -7.65
C PHE A 175 10.58 3.57 -6.17
N ASN A 176 9.86 4.64 -5.77
CA ASN A 176 9.38 4.79 -4.40
C ASN A 176 8.07 4.02 -4.18
N PHE A 177 8.13 2.69 -4.31
CA PHE A 177 6.96 1.83 -4.17
C PHE A 177 7.24 0.56 -3.36
N LYS A 178 6.17 -0.01 -2.83
CA LYS A 178 6.15 -1.32 -2.16
C LYS A 178 4.97 -2.15 -2.65
N ILE A 179 5.09 -3.47 -2.52
CA ILE A 179 4.08 -4.42 -2.97
C ILE A 179 3.58 -5.23 -1.78
N SER A 180 2.29 -5.52 -1.79
CA SER A 180 1.69 -6.51 -0.91
C SER A 180 0.88 -7.49 -1.73
N VAL A 181 1.18 -8.77 -1.57
CA VAL A 181 0.42 -9.88 -2.16
C VAL A 181 -0.42 -10.49 -1.05
N LYS A 182 -1.70 -10.72 -1.31
CA LYS A 182 -2.64 -11.27 -0.34
C LYS A 182 -3.50 -12.34 -0.99
N SER A 183 -3.74 -13.40 -0.24
CA SER A 183 -4.77 -14.40 -0.53
C SER A 183 -5.53 -14.74 0.75
N SER A 184 -6.79 -15.14 0.61
CA SER A 184 -7.57 -15.76 1.70
C SER A 184 -7.23 -17.25 1.84
N ASP A 185 -6.62 -17.85 0.84
CA ASP A 185 -6.13 -19.22 0.90
C ASP A 185 -4.72 -19.23 1.50
N LEU A 186 -4.57 -19.85 2.66
CA LEU A 186 -3.29 -19.92 3.37
C LEU A 186 -2.24 -20.73 2.62
N SER A 187 -2.65 -21.73 1.82
CA SER A 187 -1.71 -22.50 1.00
C SER A 187 -1.01 -21.64 -0.05
N LEU A 188 -1.73 -20.68 -0.64
CA LEU A 188 -1.18 -19.75 -1.61
C LEU A 188 -0.19 -18.76 -1.00
N ILE A 189 -0.38 -18.36 0.24
CA ILE A 189 0.53 -17.44 0.95
C ILE A 189 1.90 -18.10 1.15
N HIS A 190 1.94 -19.36 1.55
CA HIS A 190 3.20 -20.09 1.75
C HIS A 190 4.00 -20.28 0.46
N ILE A 191 3.36 -20.38 -0.67
CA ILE A 191 4.01 -20.55 -1.98
C ILE A 191 4.49 -19.21 -2.53
N SER A 192 3.73 -18.14 -2.34
CA SER A 192 4.04 -16.80 -2.88
C SER A 192 4.97 -15.96 -1.99
N GLU A 193 5.21 -16.35 -0.74
CA GLU A 193 6.17 -15.73 0.19
C GLU A 193 7.33 -16.68 0.55
N PRO A 194 8.24 -16.98 -0.39
CA PRO A 194 9.32 -17.94 -0.14
C PRO A 194 10.35 -17.47 0.92
N THR A 195 10.24 -16.25 1.38
CA THR A 195 11.14 -15.64 2.39
C THR A 195 10.62 -15.71 3.81
N ARG A 196 9.38 -16.14 4.03
CA ARG A 196 8.89 -16.43 5.36
C ARG A 196 9.38 -17.80 5.77
N LEU A 197 10.51 -17.86 6.49
CA LEU A 197 10.99 -19.09 7.11
C LEU A 197 9.86 -19.71 7.94
N LEU A 198 9.50 -20.92 7.58
CA LEU A 198 8.68 -21.83 8.35
C LEU A 198 9.33 -22.03 9.73
N SER A 199 8.95 -21.24 10.69
CA SER A 199 9.22 -21.50 12.08
C SER A 199 8.09 -20.99 12.94
N ILE A 200 6.98 -21.70 12.81
CA ILE A 200 6.03 -21.78 13.91
C ILE A 200 5.82 -23.27 14.13
N GLY A 201 6.67 -23.86 14.94
CA GLY A 201 6.44 -25.05 15.71
C GLY A 201 6.26 -24.65 17.13
#